data_e1ec2d4f6c27a360cbe9a3f48f1f6e4d
#
_entry.id   e1ec2d4f6c27a360cbe9a3f48f1f6e4d
#
_cell.length_a   1.000
_cell.length_b   1.000
_cell.length_c   1.000
_cell.angle_alpha   90.00
_cell.angle_beta   90.00
_cell.angle_gamma   90.00
#
_symmetry.space_group_name_H-M   'P 1'
#
loop_
_entity.id
_entity.type
_entity.pdbx_description
1 polymer ?
#
loop_
_entity_poly.entity_id
_entity_poly.type
_entity_poly.pdbx_seq_one_letter_code
_entity_poly.pdbx_strand_id
1 'polypeptide(L)' 'MRIMGIDYGEKRIGIAISDPLGITAQGLPTIERTNIQKDIQKILNIIREKE' A
#
# COMPACT_ATOMS: atom_id res chain seq x y z
N MET A 1 -5.67 9.38 12.13
CA MET A 1 -6.05 8.83 10.82
C MET A 1 -4.81 8.52 10.01
N ARG A 2 -4.79 7.39 9.34
CA ARG A 2 -3.67 7.03 8.49
C ARG A 2 -3.99 7.30 7.03
N ILE A 3 -2.99 7.70 6.28
CA ILE A 3 -3.12 7.96 4.85
C ILE A 3 -2.24 6.96 4.11
N MET A 4 -2.80 6.28 3.14
CA MET A 4 -2.05 5.34 2.30
C MET A 4 -1.78 5.98 0.94
N GLY A 5 -0.51 5.96 0.55
CA GLY A 5 -0.11 6.35 -0.79
C GLY A 5 0.18 5.12 -1.62
N ILE A 6 -0.33 5.07 -2.82
CA ILE A 6 -0.12 3.94 -3.73
C ILE A 6 0.48 4.46 -5.03
N ASP A 7 1.64 3.92 -5.39
CA ASP A 7 2.30 4.22 -6.66
C ASP A 7 2.19 2.98 -7.56
N TYR A 8 1.28 3.04 -8.52
CA TYR A 8 0.98 1.92 -9.39
C TYR A 8 1.88 1.98 -10.63
N GLY A 9 3.00 1.26 -10.58
CA GLY A 9 3.96 1.23 -11.68
C GLY A 9 3.66 0.13 -12.70
N GLU A 10 4.54 -0.01 -13.68
CA GLU A 10 4.36 -1.01 -14.73
C GLU A 10 4.52 -2.44 -14.23
N LYS A 11 5.47 -2.67 -13.35
CA LYS A 11 5.79 -4.01 -12.85
C LYS A 11 5.58 -4.17 -11.36
N ARG A 12 5.52 -3.09 -10.62
CA ARG A 12 5.46 -3.11 -9.17
C ARG A 12 4.51 -2.05 -8.66
N ILE A 13 3.99 -2.30 -7.48
CA ILE A 13 3.14 -1.35 -6.78
C ILE A 13 3.88 -0.92 -5.52
N GLY A 14 4.18 0.37 -5.42
CA GLY A 14 4.77 0.95 -4.23
C GLY A 14 3.68 1.39 -3.27
N ILE A 15 3.86 1.10 -1.99
CA ILE A 15 2.88 1.44 -0.96
C ILE A 15 3.58 2.13 0.19
N ALA A 16 2.99 3.21 0.67
CA ALA A 16 3.46 3.90 1.86
C ALA A 16 2.26 4.24 2.75
N ILE A 17 2.47 4.16 4.05
CA ILE A 17 1.42 4.47 5.03
C ILE A 17 1.98 5.49 6.02
N SER A 18 1.23 6.56 6.26
CA SER A 18 1.59 7.53 7.27
C SER A 18 1.32 6.97 8.67
N ASP A 19 1.98 7.53 9.68
CA ASP A 19 1.67 7.17 11.05
C ASP A 19 0.30 7.75 11.45
N PRO A 20 -0.25 7.36 12.62
CA PRO A 20 -1.57 7.85 13.02
C PRO A 20 -1.66 9.36 13.17
N LEU A 21 -0.53 10.03 13.40
CA LEU A 21 -0.49 11.49 13.53
C LEU A 21 -0.28 12.19 12.18
N GLY A 22 0.06 11.43 11.13
CA GLY A 22 0.27 12.00 9.81
C GLY A 22 1.61 12.73 9.65
N ILE A 23 2.54 12.53 10.58
CA ILE A 23 3.82 13.25 10.57
C ILE A 23 4.85 12.56 9.68
N THR A 24 4.92 11.23 9.74
CA THR A 24 5.89 10.46 8.98
C THR A 24 5.18 9.43 8.10
N ALA A 25 5.87 8.98 7.07
CA ALA A 25 5.37 7.92 6.22
C ALA A 25 6.34 6.75 6.23
N GLN A 26 5.81 5.55 6.31
CA GLN A 26 6.62 4.33 6.23
C GLN A 26 6.45 3.68 4.87
N GLY A 27 7.57 3.38 4.23
CA GLY A 27 7.55 2.57 3.02
C GLY A 27 7.29 1.11 3.37
N LEU A 28 6.37 0.50 2.67
CA LEU A 28 6.11 -0.93 2.80
C LEU A 28 6.81 -1.67 1.66
N PRO A 29 7.03 -2.99 1.78
CA PRO A 29 7.59 -3.75 0.68
C PRO A 29 6.75 -3.59 -0.58
N THR A 30 7.43 -3.45 -1.73
CA THR A 30 6.72 -3.35 -2.99
C THR A 30 6.04 -4.68 -3.32
N ILE A 31 4.92 -4.59 -4.03
CA ILE A 31 4.17 -5.75 -4.48
C ILE A 31 4.40 -5.91 -5.98
N GLU A 32 4.74 -7.10 -6.40
CA GLU A 32 4.83 -7.38 -7.84
C GLU A 32 3.42 -7.42 -8.43
N ARG A 33 3.25 -6.77 -9.57
CA ARG A 33 1.98 -6.78 -10.26
C ARG A 33 1.71 -8.15 -10.86
N THR A 34 0.51 -8.65 -10.64
CA THR A 34 0.04 -9.88 -11.26
C THR A 34 -1.18 -9.54 -12.11
N ASN A 35 -2.38 -9.79 -11.61
CA ASN A 35 -3.57 -9.29 -12.26
C ASN A 35 -4.29 -8.32 -11.31
N ILE A 36 -5.17 -7.49 -11.88
CA ILE A 36 -5.79 -6.41 -11.13
C ILE A 36 -6.57 -6.92 -9.90
N GLN A 37 -7.24 -8.04 -10.04
CA GLN A 37 -8.04 -8.58 -8.94
C GLN A 37 -7.17 -9.01 -7.77
N LYS A 38 -6.07 -9.72 -8.05
CA LYS A 38 -5.13 -10.14 -7.01
C LYS A 38 -4.41 -8.95 -6.40
N ASP A 39 -4.05 -7.98 -7.21
CA ASP A 39 -3.36 -6.79 -6.73
C ASP A 39 -4.23 -6.00 -5.76
N ILE A 40 -5.50 -5.81 -6.11
CA ILE A 40 -6.46 -5.13 -5.25
C ILE A 40 -6.64 -5.90 -3.94
N GLN A 41 -6.71 -7.22 -4.01
CA GLN A 41 -6.87 -8.04 -2.82
C GLN A 41 -5.67 -7.88 -1.87
N LYS A 42 -4.47 -7.85 -2.41
CA LYS A 42 -3.26 -7.63 -1.59
C LYS A 42 -3.30 -6.27 -0.91
N ILE A 43 -3.71 -5.23 -1.64
CA ILE A 43 -3.81 -3.89 -1.07
C ILE A 43 -4.85 -3.84 0.03
N LEU A 44 -6.01 -4.46 -0.17
CA LEU A 44 -7.06 -4.52 0.84
C LEU A 44 -6.59 -5.25 2.10
N ASN A 45 -5.82 -6.31 1.96
CA ASN A 45 -5.26 -7.03 3.11
C ASN A 45 -4.31 -6.14 3.90
N ILE A 46 -3.49 -5.35 3.21
CA ILE A 46 -2.59 -4.41 3.87
C ILE A 46 -3.38 -3.35 4.63
N ILE A 47 -4.44 -2.82 4.04
CA ILE A 47 -5.29 -1.84 4.69
C ILE A 47 -5.88 -2.40 5.98
N ARG A 48 -6.40 -3.61 5.93
CA ARG A 48 -6.97 -4.26 7.13
C ARG A 48 -5.92 -4.49 8.20
N GLU A 49 -4.73 -4.90 7.80
CA GLU A 49 -3.67 -5.20 8.74
C GLU A 49 -3.14 -3.94 9.44
N LYS A 50 -3.13 -2.81 8.75
CA LYS A 50 -2.55 -1.57 9.26
C LYS A 50 -3.57 -0.62 9.88
N GLU A 51 -4.81 -0.95 9.85
CA GLU A 51 -5.87 -0.12 10.45
C GLU A 51 -5.63 0.23 11.91
#